data_38d45a2c12e1d644ecccc6a888b98858
#
_entry.id   38d45a2c12e1d644ecccc6a888b98858
#
_cell.length_a   1.000
_cell.length_b   1.000
_cell.length_c   1.000
_cell.angle_alpha   90.00
_cell.angle_beta   90.00
_cell.angle_gamma   90.00
#
_symmetry.space_group_name_H-M   'P 1'
#
loop_
_entity.id
_entity.type
_entity.pdbx_description
1 polymer ?
#
loop_
_entity_poly.entity_id
_entity_poly.type
_entity_poly.pdbx_seq_one_letter_code
_entity_poly.pdbx_strand_id
1 'polypeptide(L)'
;MREIVVVGGSGHAKVILDILEQANCYRVIGLVDSFKEPGTTLMGYRVLGSEEQILELLRNGIIGGIVAIGHNWIRSRRVERILQLAPDFEFISAIHPSARIGRDVEIGRGVAIMAGVSVNPGTRIGDFCFLNTNASVDHDNILGEYSCLQPNAATGGNVRIGAFSAISMGATIIHGVSIGRHTVIGAGSTVLSDIPDCVVAYGTPCRVIRGRQPDENYY
;
A
#
# COMPACT_ATOMS: atom_id res chain seq x y z
N MET A 1 12.30 20.43 7.68
CA MET A 1 11.64 19.16 7.30
C MET A 1 10.29 19.50 6.69
N ARG A 2 9.90 18.91 5.56
CA ARG A 2 8.59 19.18 4.93
C ARG A 2 7.45 18.62 5.78
N GLU A 3 6.39 19.39 5.95
CA GLU A 3 5.23 19.02 6.78
C GLU A 3 4.18 18.27 5.97
N ILE A 4 3.66 17.19 6.56
CA ILE A 4 2.68 16.30 5.93
C ILE A 4 1.57 15.89 6.90
N VAL A 5 0.50 15.31 6.35
CA VAL A 5 -0.54 14.62 7.11
C VAL A 5 -0.59 13.13 6.74
N VAL A 6 -1.12 12.32 7.64
CA VAL A 6 -1.48 10.92 7.37
C VAL A 6 -2.99 10.83 7.25
N VAL A 7 -3.49 10.32 6.12
CA VAL A 7 -4.92 10.17 5.87
C VAL A 7 -5.37 8.77 6.26
N GLY A 8 -6.23 8.68 7.27
CA GLY A 8 -6.67 7.47 7.95
C GLY A 8 -6.11 7.36 9.36
N GLY A 9 -6.91 6.85 10.29
CA GLY A 9 -6.60 6.76 11.72
C GLY A 9 -6.82 5.36 12.31
N SER A 10 -6.65 4.29 11.52
CA SER A 10 -6.84 2.90 11.96
C SER A 10 -5.52 2.20 12.28
N GLY A 11 -5.56 0.88 12.46
CA GLY A 11 -4.36 0.07 12.75
C GLY A 11 -3.25 0.22 11.71
N HIS A 12 -3.59 0.36 10.43
CA HIS A 12 -2.59 0.56 9.36
C HIS A 12 -1.86 1.91 9.50
N ALA A 13 -2.57 2.95 9.94
CA ALA A 13 -1.96 4.26 10.18
C ALA A 13 -0.88 4.20 11.27
N LYS A 14 -1.00 3.31 12.27
CA LYS A 14 0.05 3.13 13.28
C LYS A 14 1.37 2.70 12.64
N VAL A 15 1.32 1.75 11.70
CA VAL A 15 2.51 1.25 11.01
C VAL A 15 3.13 2.35 10.14
N ILE A 16 2.30 3.13 9.44
CA ILE A 16 2.78 4.24 8.61
C ILE A 16 3.43 5.34 9.46
N LEU A 17 2.83 5.69 10.61
CA LEU A 17 3.41 6.66 11.55
C LEU A 17 4.77 6.20 12.06
N ASP A 18 4.88 4.94 12.48
CA ASP A 18 6.15 4.34 12.94
C ASP A 18 7.23 4.41 11.86
N ILE A 19 6.87 4.09 10.60
CA ILE A 19 7.80 4.21 9.46
C ILE A 19 8.29 5.66 9.30
N LEU A 20 7.36 6.63 9.33
CA LEU A 20 7.69 8.04 9.13
C LEU A 20 8.56 8.58 10.26
N GLU A 21 8.31 8.17 11.51
CA GLU A 21 9.14 8.50 12.66
C GLU A 21 10.56 7.94 12.51
N GLN A 22 10.70 6.66 12.19
CA GLN A 22 12.00 6.02 12.03
C GLN A 22 12.78 6.54 10.81
N ALA A 23 12.11 6.81 9.69
CA ALA A 23 12.73 7.37 8.49
C ALA A 23 13.16 8.84 8.69
N ASN A 24 12.46 9.58 9.55
CA ASN A 24 12.75 10.98 9.89
C ASN A 24 12.96 11.91 8.68
N CYS A 25 12.21 11.67 7.59
CA CYS A 25 12.29 12.46 6.35
C CYS A 25 11.22 13.58 6.29
N TYR A 26 10.12 13.40 7.02
CA TYR A 26 8.98 14.32 7.06
C TYR A 26 8.56 14.63 8.50
N ARG A 27 7.91 15.79 8.68
CA ARG A 27 7.24 16.14 9.93
C ARG A 27 5.75 15.87 9.80
N VAL A 28 5.24 14.85 10.48
CA VAL A 28 3.80 14.57 10.54
C VAL A 28 3.16 15.57 11.50
N ILE A 29 2.23 16.40 11.01
CA ILE A 29 1.53 17.39 11.83
C ILE A 29 0.23 16.86 12.44
N GLY A 30 -0.32 15.76 11.91
CA GLY A 30 -1.52 15.13 12.42
C GLY A 30 -2.15 14.16 11.44
N LEU A 31 -3.34 13.71 11.80
CA LEU A 31 -4.15 12.76 11.04
C LEU A 31 -5.34 13.47 10.41
N VAL A 32 -5.75 12.99 9.25
CA VAL A 32 -7.03 13.36 8.61
C VAL A 32 -7.88 12.10 8.52
N ASP A 33 -9.06 12.10 9.15
CA ASP A 33 -9.94 10.92 9.17
C ASP A 33 -11.41 11.36 9.31
N SER A 34 -12.26 10.96 8.37
CA SER A 34 -13.69 11.33 8.34
C SER A 34 -14.56 10.55 9.33
N PHE A 35 -14.01 9.52 9.99
CA PHE A 35 -14.75 8.66 10.92
C PHE A 35 -14.34 8.85 12.38
N LYS A 36 -13.32 9.68 12.63
CA LYS A 36 -12.82 9.98 13.97
C LYS A 36 -13.14 11.41 14.35
N GLU A 37 -13.46 11.62 15.61
CA GLU A 37 -13.69 12.97 16.13
C GLU A 37 -12.39 13.79 16.12
N PRO A 38 -12.43 15.05 15.63
CA PRO A 38 -11.31 15.97 15.71
C PRO A 38 -10.81 16.11 17.15
N GLY A 39 -9.49 16.15 17.31
CA GLY A 39 -8.85 16.24 18.62
C GLY A 39 -8.55 14.89 19.28
N THR A 40 -9.14 13.78 18.82
CA THR A 40 -8.71 12.43 19.26
C THR A 40 -7.27 12.15 18.81
N THR A 41 -6.60 11.24 19.50
CA THR A 41 -5.17 10.95 19.22
C THR A 41 -4.92 9.50 18.87
N LEU A 42 -3.92 9.28 18.00
CA LEU A 42 -3.35 7.98 17.68
C LEU A 42 -1.82 8.11 17.70
N MET A 43 -1.14 7.33 18.54
CA MET A 43 0.33 7.42 18.73
C MET A 43 0.85 8.85 19.01
N GLY A 44 0.08 9.67 19.74
CA GLY A 44 0.43 11.06 20.02
C GLY A 44 0.04 12.07 18.94
N TYR A 45 -0.35 11.65 17.74
CA TYR A 45 -0.81 12.52 16.66
C TYR A 45 -2.31 12.80 16.77
N ARG A 46 -2.70 14.07 16.65
CA ARG A 46 -4.10 14.48 16.72
C ARG A 46 -4.82 14.29 15.39
N VAL A 47 -6.09 13.92 15.44
CA VAL A 47 -7.01 14.02 14.29
C VAL A 47 -7.34 15.49 14.10
N LEU A 48 -6.98 16.04 12.95
CA LEU A 48 -7.17 17.47 12.59
C LEU A 48 -8.58 17.72 12.04
N GLY A 49 -9.22 16.67 11.51
CA GLY A 49 -10.55 16.71 10.92
C GLY A 49 -10.70 15.71 9.78
N SER A 50 -11.67 15.96 8.90
CA SER A 50 -11.93 15.13 7.71
C SER A 50 -11.09 15.59 6.50
N GLU A 51 -11.26 14.92 5.35
CA GLU A 51 -10.56 15.27 4.11
C GLU A 51 -10.91 16.70 3.60
N GLU A 52 -12.02 17.28 4.01
CA GLU A 52 -12.40 18.65 3.69
C GLU A 52 -11.41 19.71 4.22
N GLN A 53 -10.68 19.41 5.30
CA GLN A 53 -9.63 20.29 5.82
C GLN A 53 -8.34 20.30 4.98
N ILE A 54 -8.15 19.33 4.09
CA ILE A 54 -6.88 19.17 3.32
C ILE A 54 -6.52 20.45 2.57
N LEU A 55 -7.47 21.10 1.92
CA LEU A 55 -7.21 22.34 1.15
C LEU A 55 -6.72 23.47 2.06
N GLU A 56 -7.30 23.61 3.25
CA GLU A 56 -6.87 24.60 4.24
C GLU A 56 -5.47 24.26 4.79
N LEU A 57 -5.22 22.99 5.07
CA LEU A 57 -3.92 22.51 5.53
C LEU A 57 -2.82 22.79 4.48
N LEU A 58 -3.07 22.60 3.19
CA LEU A 58 -2.15 22.96 2.11
C LEU A 58 -1.86 24.49 2.11
N ARG A 59 -2.90 25.31 2.26
CA ARG A 59 -2.73 26.77 2.36
C ARG A 59 -1.89 27.21 3.57
N ASN A 60 -1.88 26.41 4.63
CA ASN A 60 -1.11 26.62 5.84
C ASN A 60 0.31 26.02 5.78
N GLY A 61 0.74 25.50 4.62
CA GLY A 61 2.13 25.11 4.35
C GLY A 61 2.45 23.64 4.39
N ILE A 62 1.47 22.72 4.63
CA ILE A 62 1.72 21.31 4.36
C ILE A 62 1.83 21.07 2.84
N ILE A 63 2.66 20.11 2.48
CA ILE A 63 2.86 19.78 1.07
C ILE A 63 1.91 18.68 0.57
N GLY A 64 1.37 17.85 1.49
CA GLY A 64 0.59 16.66 1.15
C GLY A 64 0.65 15.61 2.25
N GLY A 65 0.76 14.34 1.86
CA GLY A 65 0.80 13.24 2.84
C GLY A 65 0.72 11.85 2.23
N ILE A 66 0.28 10.87 3.04
CA ILE A 66 0.10 9.48 2.62
C ILE A 66 -1.25 8.95 3.08
N VAL A 67 -1.90 8.13 2.23
CA VAL A 67 -3.16 7.46 2.58
C VAL A 67 -2.88 6.13 3.27
N ALA A 68 -3.12 6.08 4.58
CA ALA A 68 -2.84 4.96 5.46
C ALA A 68 -4.07 4.02 5.62
N ILE A 69 -4.63 3.56 4.51
CA ILE A 69 -5.80 2.68 4.46
C ILE A 69 -5.41 1.36 3.78
N GLY A 70 -5.49 0.25 4.52
CA GLY A 70 -5.03 -1.06 4.06
C GLY A 70 -5.83 -1.62 2.87
N HIS A 71 -7.15 -1.42 2.85
CA HIS A 71 -8.02 -1.94 1.80
C HIS A 71 -7.81 -1.20 0.46
N ASN A 72 -7.41 -1.90 -0.59
CA ASN A 72 -7.00 -1.34 -1.89
C ASN A 72 -8.07 -0.44 -2.51
N TRP A 73 -9.31 -0.92 -2.60
CA TRP A 73 -10.44 -0.17 -3.16
C TRP A 73 -10.77 1.08 -2.34
N ILE A 74 -10.86 0.95 -1.01
CA ILE A 74 -11.13 2.10 -0.14
C ILE A 74 -10.00 3.13 -0.25
N ARG A 75 -8.74 2.67 -0.31
CA ARG A 75 -7.57 3.54 -0.51
C ARG A 75 -7.68 4.35 -1.80
N SER A 76 -8.05 3.72 -2.92
CA SER A 76 -8.21 4.42 -4.20
C SER A 76 -9.31 5.48 -4.15
N ARG A 77 -10.46 5.16 -3.55
CA ARG A 77 -11.56 6.12 -3.40
C ARG A 77 -11.15 7.34 -2.56
N ARG A 78 -10.29 7.15 -1.54
CA ARG A 78 -9.75 8.28 -0.76
C ARG A 78 -8.77 9.12 -1.56
N VAL A 79 -7.88 8.48 -2.32
CA VAL A 79 -6.97 9.19 -3.24
C VAL A 79 -7.76 10.03 -4.24
N GLU A 80 -8.77 9.47 -4.90
CA GLU A 80 -9.65 10.19 -5.82
C GLU A 80 -10.33 11.39 -5.14
N ARG A 81 -10.87 11.19 -3.93
CA ARG A 81 -11.52 12.28 -3.17
C ARG A 81 -10.53 13.41 -2.84
N ILE A 82 -9.33 13.07 -2.40
CA ILE A 82 -8.29 14.07 -2.11
C ILE A 82 -7.93 14.87 -3.35
N LEU A 83 -7.74 14.21 -4.49
CA LEU A 83 -7.42 14.89 -5.76
C LEU A 83 -8.55 15.82 -6.23
N GLN A 84 -9.81 15.48 -5.95
CA GLN A 84 -10.95 16.37 -6.24
C GLN A 84 -10.96 17.62 -5.36
N LEU A 85 -10.60 17.48 -4.08
CA LEU A 85 -10.57 18.58 -3.10
C LEU A 85 -9.32 19.45 -3.23
N ALA A 86 -8.19 18.82 -3.51
CA ALA A 86 -6.87 19.41 -3.46
C ALA A 86 -5.97 18.81 -4.55
N PRO A 87 -6.08 19.24 -5.81
CA PRO A 87 -5.31 18.68 -6.93
C PRO A 87 -3.79 18.74 -6.76
N ASP A 88 -3.31 19.73 -5.99
CA ASP A 88 -1.89 19.94 -5.72
C ASP A 88 -1.36 19.11 -4.53
N PHE A 89 -2.17 18.21 -3.96
CA PHE A 89 -1.76 17.35 -2.85
C PHE A 89 -0.65 16.38 -3.28
N GLU A 90 0.55 16.53 -2.69
CA GLU A 90 1.69 15.64 -2.98
C GLU A 90 1.52 14.31 -2.22
N PHE A 91 1.34 13.21 -2.93
CA PHE A 91 1.35 11.87 -2.31
C PHE A 91 2.78 11.41 -2.12
N ILE A 92 3.25 11.43 -0.87
CA ILE A 92 4.60 10.93 -0.50
C ILE A 92 4.59 9.42 -0.31
N SER A 93 5.74 8.79 -0.50
CA SER A 93 5.94 7.38 -0.15
C SER A 93 6.62 7.24 1.21
N ALA A 94 6.21 6.24 2.00
CA ALA A 94 6.79 5.93 3.31
C ALA A 94 7.59 4.62 3.20
N ILE A 95 8.92 4.71 3.34
CA ILE A 95 9.82 3.57 3.22
C ILE A 95 10.56 3.39 4.55
N HIS A 96 10.39 2.22 5.17
CA HIS A 96 11.04 1.91 6.45
C HIS A 96 12.57 1.83 6.26
N PRO A 97 13.39 2.37 7.17
CA PRO A 97 14.85 2.37 7.03
C PRO A 97 15.50 0.98 6.92
N SER A 98 14.83 -0.06 7.44
CA SER A 98 15.31 -1.44 7.30
C SER A 98 14.89 -2.13 6.00
N ALA A 99 14.10 -1.48 5.15
CA ALA A 99 13.78 -2.02 3.83
C ALA A 99 15.03 -2.01 2.92
N ARG A 100 15.21 -3.07 2.15
CA ARG A 100 16.30 -3.18 1.17
C ARG A 100 15.75 -3.02 -0.23
N ILE A 101 16.13 -1.92 -0.86
CA ILE A 101 15.72 -1.59 -2.24
C ILE A 101 16.91 -1.79 -3.16
N GLY A 102 16.73 -2.69 -4.12
CA GLY A 102 17.75 -3.03 -5.11
C GLY A 102 18.02 -1.91 -6.12
N ARG A 103 19.04 -2.12 -6.96
CA ARG A 103 19.38 -1.20 -8.05
C ARG A 103 18.27 -1.16 -9.09
N ASP A 104 18.03 0.00 -9.69
CA ASP A 104 17.06 0.21 -10.78
C ASP A 104 15.62 -0.17 -10.41
N VAL A 105 15.27 -0.09 -9.12
CA VAL A 105 13.89 -0.24 -8.66
C VAL A 105 13.15 1.08 -8.85
N GLU A 106 12.04 1.03 -9.57
CA GLU A 106 11.14 2.18 -9.73
C GLU A 106 10.01 2.11 -8.71
N ILE A 107 9.80 3.18 -7.95
CA ILE A 107 8.76 3.26 -6.91
C ILE A 107 7.82 4.42 -7.24
N GLY A 108 6.54 4.11 -7.37
CA GLY A 108 5.49 5.08 -7.59
C GLY A 108 5.21 5.98 -6.38
N ARG A 109 4.26 6.89 -6.51
CA ARG A 109 3.83 7.79 -5.44
C ARG A 109 2.89 7.09 -4.45
N GLY A 110 2.85 7.57 -3.22
CA GLY A 110 1.95 7.06 -2.18
C GLY A 110 2.21 5.61 -1.77
N VAL A 111 3.39 5.06 -2.07
CA VAL A 111 3.77 3.69 -1.76
C VAL A 111 4.19 3.57 -0.30
N ALA A 112 3.80 2.48 0.38
CA ALA A 112 4.31 2.15 1.70
C ALA A 112 5.13 0.85 1.65
N ILE A 113 6.37 0.92 2.11
CA ILE A 113 7.29 -0.21 2.22
C ILE A 113 7.68 -0.38 3.68
N MET A 114 7.26 -1.47 4.29
CA MET A 114 7.37 -1.71 5.72
C MET A 114 8.70 -2.36 6.12
N ALA A 115 8.86 -2.56 7.42
CA ALA A 115 10.09 -3.13 7.98
C ALA A 115 10.43 -4.51 7.39
N GLY A 116 11.71 -4.73 7.10
CA GLY A 116 12.24 -6.01 6.61
C GLY A 116 11.87 -6.38 5.18
N VAL A 117 11.17 -5.51 4.45
CA VAL A 117 10.86 -5.73 3.03
C VAL A 117 12.16 -5.75 2.21
N SER A 118 12.24 -6.70 1.29
CA SER A 118 13.29 -6.76 0.29
C SER A 118 12.70 -6.63 -1.12
N VAL A 119 13.24 -5.72 -1.92
CA VAL A 119 12.86 -5.53 -3.32
C VAL A 119 14.12 -5.63 -4.16
N ASN A 120 14.18 -6.64 -5.02
CA ASN A 120 15.33 -6.93 -5.85
C ASN A 120 15.38 -6.07 -7.14
N PRO A 121 16.55 -6.01 -7.81
CA PRO A 121 16.80 -5.12 -8.94
C PRO A 121 15.79 -5.22 -10.09
N GLY A 122 15.57 -4.10 -10.79
CA GLY A 122 14.74 -4.02 -11.99
C GLY A 122 13.23 -4.09 -11.74
N THR A 123 12.80 -4.18 -10.49
CA THR A 123 11.38 -4.25 -10.11
C THR A 123 10.71 -2.88 -10.22
N ARG A 124 9.46 -2.87 -10.70
CA ARG A 124 8.60 -1.68 -10.79
C ARG A 124 7.41 -1.80 -9.87
N ILE A 125 7.25 -0.85 -8.96
CA ILE A 125 6.16 -0.77 -8.00
C ILE A 125 5.26 0.40 -8.40
N GLY A 126 4.03 0.09 -8.78
CA GLY A 126 3.03 1.10 -9.18
C GLY A 126 2.58 1.99 -8.02
N ASP A 127 1.82 3.02 -8.35
CA ASP A 127 1.32 4.00 -7.39
C ASP A 127 0.47 3.34 -6.30
N PHE A 128 0.58 3.85 -5.09
CA PHE A 128 -0.23 3.46 -3.93
C PHE A 128 -0.15 1.96 -3.55
N CYS A 129 0.91 1.27 -3.94
CA CYS A 129 1.16 -0.11 -3.52
C CYS A 129 1.60 -0.18 -2.06
N PHE A 130 1.27 -1.29 -1.39
CA PHE A 130 1.77 -1.60 -0.06
C PHE A 130 2.54 -2.91 -0.03
N LEU A 131 3.78 -2.85 0.45
CA LEU A 131 4.62 -4.00 0.75
C LEU A 131 4.72 -4.12 2.27
N ASN A 132 4.00 -5.09 2.85
CA ASN A 132 3.92 -5.26 4.29
C ASN A 132 5.16 -5.97 4.86
N THR A 133 5.26 -5.97 6.19
CA THR A 133 6.40 -6.47 6.95
C THR A 133 6.95 -7.80 6.41
N ASN A 134 8.26 -7.82 6.15
CA ASN A 134 9.00 -8.96 5.61
C ASN A 134 8.50 -9.50 4.26
N ALA A 135 7.72 -8.75 3.49
CA ALA A 135 7.43 -9.15 2.12
C ALA A 135 8.72 -9.15 1.29
N SER A 136 8.84 -10.12 0.37
CA SER A 136 10.01 -10.26 -0.50
C SER A 136 9.57 -10.23 -1.95
N VAL A 137 10.12 -9.31 -2.72
CA VAL A 137 9.87 -9.14 -4.15
C VAL A 137 11.17 -9.37 -4.90
N ASP A 138 11.23 -10.42 -5.69
CA ASP A 138 12.43 -10.76 -6.45
C ASP A 138 12.60 -9.85 -7.68
N HIS A 139 13.66 -10.08 -8.49
CA HIS A 139 14.06 -9.22 -9.59
C HIS A 139 13.02 -9.14 -10.72
N ASP A 140 12.99 -8.02 -11.45
CA ASP A 140 12.20 -7.79 -12.67
C ASP A 140 10.68 -8.00 -12.48
N ASN A 141 10.17 -7.77 -11.27
CA ASN A 141 8.75 -7.83 -10.99
C ASN A 141 8.03 -6.56 -11.45
N ILE A 142 6.74 -6.68 -11.74
CA ILE A 142 5.85 -5.53 -12.01
C ILE A 142 4.64 -5.63 -11.09
N LEU A 143 4.51 -4.67 -10.19
CA LEU A 143 3.37 -4.53 -9.30
C LEU A 143 2.48 -3.40 -9.81
N GLY A 144 1.26 -3.73 -10.22
CA GLY A 144 0.24 -2.76 -10.65
C GLY A 144 -0.21 -1.87 -9.49
N GLU A 145 -0.70 -0.69 -9.81
CA GLU A 145 -1.16 0.31 -8.83
C GLU A 145 -2.15 -0.28 -7.82
N TYR A 146 -2.14 0.26 -6.61
CA TYR A 146 -2.99 -0.21 -5.50
C TYR A 146 -2.85 -1.68 -5.13
N SER A 147 -1.95 -2.46 -5.72
CA SER A 147 -1.72 -3.83 -5.28
C SER A 147 -1.05 -3.88 -3.91
N CYS A 148 -1.15 -5.01 -3.22
CA CYS A 148 -0.46 -5.20 -1.95
C CYS A 148 0.09 -6.61 -1.78
N LEU A 149 1.29 -6.70 -1.20
CA LEU A 149 1.85 -7.91 -0.62
C LEU A 149 1.69 -7.82 0.89
N GLN A 150 0.96 -8.76 1.47
CA GLN A 150 0.74 -8.83 2.92
C GLN A 150 1.98 -9.42 3.64
N PRO A 151 2.03 -9.40 4.98
CA PRO A 151 3.20 -9.86 5.72
C PRO A 151 3.72 -11.23 5.27
N ASN A 152 5.03 -11.33 5.07
CA ASN A 152 5.74 -12.53 4.61
C ASN A 152 5.30 -13.08 3.24
N ALA A 153 4.56 -12.34 2.43
CA ALA A 153 4.29 -12.74 1.06
C ALA A 153 5.58 -12.62 0.21
N ALA A 154 5.80 -13.58 -0.69
CA ALA A 154 7.02 -13.63 -1.49
C ALA A 154 6.73 -13.91 -2.97
N THR A 155 7.53 -13.29 -3.85
CA THR A 155 7.51 -13.55 -5.28
C THR A 155 8.88 -14.01 -5.76
N GLY A 156 8.90 -14.91 -6.74
CA GLY A 156 10.09 -15.16 -7.57
C GLY A 156 10.30 -14.05 -8.58
N GLY A 157 11.34 -14.18 -9.43
CA GLY A 157 11.65 -13.20 -10.48
C GLY A 157 10.62 -13.16 -11.61
N ASN A 158 10.51 -12.01 -12.31
CA ASN A 158 9.65 -11.81 -13.47
C ASN A 158 8.14 -12.04 -13.21
N VAL A 159 7.66 -11.84 -11.99
CA VAL A 159 6.24 -11.94 -11.64
C VAL A 159 5.52 -10.63 -11.98
N ARG A 160 4.30 -10.74 -12.48
CA ARG A 160 3.40 -9.61 -12.73
C ARG A 160 2.20 -9.69 -11.81
N ILE A 161 1.94 -8.64 -11.04
CA ILE A 161 0.76 -8.54 -10.18
C ILE A 161 -0.11 -7.41 -10.71
N GLY A 162 -1.33 -7.73 -11.13
CA GLY A 162 -2.29 -6.76 -11.66
C GLY A 162 -2.74 -5.74 -10.60
N ALA A 163 -3.20 -4.60 -11.07
CA ALA A 163 -3.69 -3.52 -10.22
C ALA A 163 -4.78 -3.99 -9.24
N PHE A 164 -4.82 -3.41 -8.05
CA PHE A 164 -5.78 -3.74 -6.97
C PHE A 164 -5.72 -5.18 -6.45
N SER A 165 -4.75 -5.98 -6.84
CA SER A 165 -4.64 -7.36 -6.36
C SER A 165 -3.98 -7.44 -4.99
N ALA A 166 -4.40 -8.42 -4.20
CA ALA A 166 -3.90 -8.65 -2.86
C ALA A 166 -3.27 -10.04 -2.75
N ILE A 167 -1.99 -10.08 -2.42
CA ILE A 167 -1.25 -11.30 -2.12
C ILE A 167 -1.23 -11.44 -0.60
N SER A 168 -2.03 -12.35 -0.06
CA SER A 168 -2.24 -12.46 1.38
C SER A 168 -1.03 -13.02 2.13
N MET A 169 -1.10 -12.98 3.47
CA MET A 169 0.00 -13.34 4.37
C MET A 169 0.62 -14.71 4.05
N GLY A 170 1.94 -14.74 3.90
CA GLY A 170 2.71 -15.96 3.67
C GLY A 170 2.47 -16.65 2.33
N ALA A 171 1.72 -16.05 1.41
CA ALA A 171 1.56 -16.60 0.06
C ALA A 171 2.85 -16.47 -0.74
N THR A 172 3.17 -17.48 -1.55
CA THR A 172 4.37 -17.53 -2.40
C THR A 172 3.98 -17.70 -3.85
N ILE A 173 4.64 -16.97 -4.74
CA ILE A 173 4.41 -16.99 -6.19
C ILE A 173 5.72 -17.36 -6.86
N ILE A 174 5.74 -18.43 -7.65
CA ILE A 174 6.95 -18.83 -8.38
C ILE A 174 7.28 -17.82 -9.50
N HIS A 175 8.50 -17.91 -10.02
CA HIS A 175 8.97 -17.01 -11.09
C HIS A 175 8.10 -17.09 -12.37
N GLY A 176 8.02 -15.97 -13.09
CA GLY A 176 7.38 -15.86 -14.41
C GLY A 176 5.86 -15.92 -14.42
N VAL A 177 5.21 -15.95 -13.24
CA VAL A 177 3.75 -16.05 -13.12
C VAL A 177 3.10 -14.67 -13.18
N SER A 178 1.93 -14.60 -13.80
CA SER A 178 1.06 -13.42 -13.84
C SER A 178 -0.18 -13.61 -12.97
N ILE A 179 -0.44 -12.64 -12.10
CA ILE A 179 -1.67 -12.52 -11.31
C ILE A 179 -2.50 -11.39 -11.92
N GLY A 180 -3.74 -11.67 -12.28
CA GLY A 180 -4.66 -10.69 -12.83
C GLY A 180 -4.99 -9.56 -11.86
N ARG A 181 -5.67 -8.53 -12.35
CA ARG A 181 -6.12 -7.39 -11.53
C ARG A 181 -7.33 -7.75 -10.67
N HIS A 182 -7.52 -6.99 -9.57
CA HIS A 182 -8.62 -7.23 -8.61
C HIS A 182 -8.67 -8.67 -8.08
N THR A 183 -7.55 -9.38 -8.07
CA THR A 183 -7.46 -10.78 -7.66
C THR A 183 -6.90 -10.89 -6.25
N VAL A 184 -7.43 -11.84 -5.49
CA VAL A 184 -6.98 -12.14 -4.13
C VAL A 184 -6.35 -13.53 -4.11
N ILE A 185 -5.08 -13.59 -3.72
CA ILE A 185 -4.39 -14.83 -3.39
C ILE A 185 -4.48 -15.03 -1.89
N GLY A 186 -5.12 -16.11 -1.45
CA GLY A 186 -5.35 -16.41 -0.03
C GLY A 186 -4.07 -16.71 0.75
N ALA A 187 -4.13 -16.55 2.06
CA ALA A 187 -2.97 -16.74 2.95
C ALA A 187 -2.36 -18.15 2.83
N GLY A 188 -1.03 -18.23 2.89
CA GLY A 188 -0.27 -19.48 2.82
C GLY A 188 -0.34 -20.23 1.47
N SER A 189 -0.85 -19.59 0.44
CA SER A 189 -0.99 -20.23 -0.90
C SER A 189 0.34 -20.34 -1.61
N THR A 190 0.49 -21.39 -2.46
CA THR A 190 1.61 -21.54 -3.37
C THR A 190 1.12 -21.48 -4.82
N VAL A 191 1.43 -20.36 -5.49
CA VAL A 191 0.98 -20.09 -6.86
C VAL A 191 2.02 -20.61 -7.85
N LEU A 192 1.63 -21.57 -8.69
CA LEU A 192 2.49 -22.26 -9.65
C LEU A 192 2.12 -21.97 -11.11
N SER A 193 1.08 -21.20 -11.38
CA SER A 193 0.61 -20.85 -12.72
C SER A 193 -0.17 -19.53 -12.67
N ASP A 194 -0.40 -18.94 -13.83
CA ASP A 194 -1.15 -17.72 -13.99
C ASP A 194 -2.54 -17.79 -13.35
N ILE A 195 -2.96 -16.70 -12.71
CA ILE A 195 -4.28 -16.54 -12.10
C ILE A 195 -5.00 -15.38 -12.79
N PRO A 196 -6.24 -15.59 -13.28
CA PRO A 196 -6.96 -14.55 -14.02
C PRO A 196 -7.42 -13.37 -13.16
N ASP A 197 -8.01 -12.38 -13.82
CA ASP A 197 -8.62 -11.19 -13.20
C ASP A 197 -9.84 -11.55 -12.35
N CYS A 198 -10.10 -10.73 -11.33
CA CYS A 198 -11.36 -10.72 -10.56
C CYS A 198 -11.73 -12.07 -9.95
N VAL A 199 -10.76 -12.74 -9.36
CA VAL A 199 -10.98 -14.03 -8.68
C VAL A 199 -10.42 -14.05 -7.26
N VAL A 200 -10.94 -14.98 -6.47
CA VAL A 200 -10.30 -15.45 -5.22
C VAL A 200 -9.67 -16.81 -5.53
N ALA A 201 -8.38 -16.95 -5.26
CA ALA A 201 -7.63 -18.17 -5.45
C ALA A 201 -6.81 -18.49 -4.19
N TYR A 202 -6.78 -19.76 -3.77
CA TYR A 202 -5.95 -20.18 -2.64
C TYR A 202 -5.61 -21.67 -2.67
N GLY A 203 -4.73 -22.08 -1.76
CA GLY A 203 -4.30 -23.46 -1.55
C GLY A 203 -2.86 -23.73 -1.98
N THR A 204 -2.40 -24.98 -1.75
CA THR A 204 -1.08 -25.49 -2.15
C THR A 204 -1.26 -26.82 -2.86
N PRO A 205 -1.24 -26.84 -4.19
CA PRO A 205 -1.08 -25.72 -5.11
C PRO A 205 -2.31 -24.80 -5.16
N CYS A 206 -2.11 -23.51 -5.44
CA CYS A 206 -3.16 -22.51 -5.52
C CYS A 206 -4.13 -22.82 -6.69
N ARG A 207 -5.44 -22.65 -6.44
CA ARG A 207 -6.51 -22.84 -7.45
C ARG A 207 -7.51 -21.69 -7.33
N VAL A 208 -8.09 -21.32 -8.47
CA VAL A 208 -9.24 -20.41 -8.51
C VAL A 208 -10.43 -21.08 -7.82
N ILE A 209 -11.02 -20.40 -6.86
CA ILE A 209 -12.15 -20.89 -6.06
C ILE A 209 -13.45 -20.26 -6.51
N ARG A 210 -13.43 -18.92 -6.75
CA ARG A 210 -14.61 -18.18 -7.19
C ARG A 210 -14.24 -16.86 -7.86
N GLY A 211 -15.16 -16.30 -8.61
CA GLY A 211 -15.10 -14.90 -9.01
C GLY A 211 -15.32 -13.95 -7.84
N ARG A 212 -14.94 -12.68 -8.01
CA ARG A 212 -15.20 -11.59 -7.07
C ARG A 212 -15.48 -10.27 -7.80
N GLN A 213 -16.17 -9.36 -7.10
CA GLN A 213 -16.33 -7.98 -7.58
C GLN A 213 -15.12 -7.13 -7.17
N PRO A 214 -14.76 -6.07 -7.93
CA PRO A 214 -13.62 -5.20 -7.63
C PRO A 214 -13.66 -4.56 -6.25
N ASP A 215 -14.85 -4.17 -5.77
CA ASP A 215 -15.10 -3.50 -4.48
C ASP A 215 -15.34 -4.46 -3.31
N GLU A 216 -15.43 -5.77 -3.59
CA GLU A 216 -15.68 -6.78 -2.57
C GLU A 216 -14.57 -6.79 -1.51
N ASN A 217 -14.98 -6.81 -0.24
CA ASN A 217 -14.05 -6.95 0.87
C ASN A 217 -13.35 -8.32 0.81
N TYR A 218 -12.06 -8.35 1.14
CA TYR A 218 -11.23 -9.56 1.11
C TYR A 218 -10.59 -9.90 2.46
N TYR A 219 -11.11 -9.31 3.53
CA TYR A 219 -10.78 -9.64 4.92
C TYR A 219 -11.89 -10.46 5.56
#